data_4719ea6ec4179f12bb68a15e32b982c3
#
_entry.id   4719ea6ec4179f12bb68a15e32b982c3
#
_cell.length_a   1.000
_cell.length_b   1.000
_cell.length_c   1.000
_cell.angle_alpha   90.00
_cell.angle_beta   90.00
_cell.angle_gamma   90.00
#
_symmetry.space_group_name_H-M   'P 1'
#
loop_
_entity.id
_entity.type
_entity.pdbx_description
1 polymer ?
#
loop_
_entity_poly.entity_id
_entity_poly.type
_entity_poly.pdbx_seq_one_letter_code
_entity_poly.pdbx_strand_id
1 'polypeptide(L)'
;MAKIAILGFGTVGSGVYEVLCRNAAGVSRRAGEPVEVKYILDPKDFSAHPAANLFIKNFDTILEDPEIRVVVETIGGTRFAYPYVKACLESGRSVCTSNKEMVATYGAELLALAKAHNCAFLFEASVGGGTPIITPMHQCLAANVITEVEGIVNGTTNFMLTKMVRENLGFDEALKIAQELGYAETKDPGDDVDGRDACRKIAILSSLVCGHQIYPQNIPTRGIRDITVADVAAAERLNCVIKLIAWMKRGDDGSVAAGVEPCLVPRSHQLAGVDDVFNAVLVKGDMLGDVVFYGKGAGKLPTASAVVADVVDALK
;
A
#
# COMPACT_ATOMS: atom_id res chain seq x y z
N MET A 1 -6.32 -13.52 25.21
CA MET A 1 -5.34 -13.82 24.14
C MET A 1 -6.04 -13.83 22.81
N ALA A 2 -5.71 -12.87 21.94
CA ALA A 2 -6.31 -12.75 20.62
C ALA A 2 -5.72 -13.77 19.65
N LYS A 3 -6.58 -14.55 18.99
CA LYS A 3 -6.20 -15.49 17.93
C LYS A 3 -6.40 -14.81 16.58
N ILE A 4 -5.41 -14.93 15.70
CA ILE A 4 -5.48 -14.41 14.34
C ILE A 4 -5.16 -15.48 13.31
N ALA A 5 -5.60 -15.30 12.07
CA ALA A 5 -5.23 -16.14 10.94
C ALA A 5 -4.53 -15.30 9.87
N ILE A 6 -3.61 -15.92 9.12
CA ILE A 6 -2.91 -15.32 7.99
C ILE A 6 -3.32 -16.05 6.71
N LEU A 7 -3.82 -15.33 5.71
CA LEU A 7 -4.15 -15.83 4.39
C LEU A 7 -3.00 -15.48 3.42
N GLY A 8 -2.27 -16.49 2.97
CA GLY A 8 -1.08 -16.36 2.15
C GLY A 8 0.21 -16.25 2.97
N PHE A 9 1.21 -17.06 2.64
CA PHE A 9 2.54 -17.06 3.31
C PHE A 9 3.66 -16.75 2.32
N GLY A 10 3.40 -15.75 1.46
CA GLY A 10 4.39 -15.15 0.58
C GLY A 10 5.31 -14.17 1.32
N THR A 11 5.86 -13.20 0.60
CA THR A 11 6.78 -12.18 1.16
C THR A 11 6.14 -11.43 2.33
N VAL A 12 4.92 -10.92 2.17
CA VAL A 12 4.26 -10.12 3.22
C VAL A 12 3.77 -11.00 4.36
N GLY A 13 3.07 -12.11 4.09
CA GLY A 13 2.53 -12.98 5.14
C GLY A 13 3.60 -13.60 6.03
N SER A 14 4.71 -14.07 5.45
CA SER A 14 5.86 -14.53 6.22
C SER A 14 6.51 -13.40 7.03
N GLY A 15 6.49 -12.18 6.50
CA GLY A 15 6.93 -10.99 7.23
C GLY A 15 6.04 -10.66 8.42
N VAL A 16 4.72 -10.74 8.27
CA VAL A 16 3.75 -10.54 9.37
C VAL A 16 4.01 -11.55 10.50
N TYR A 17 4.15 -12.83 10.16
CA TYR A 17 4.51 -13.86 11.14
C TYR A 17 5.83 -13.54 11.85
N GLU A 18 6.85 -13.15 11.10
CA GLU A 18 8.16 -12.76 11.63
C GLU A 18 8.08 -11.56 12.61
N VAL A 19 7.33 -10.50 12.24
CA VAL A 19 7.15 -9.31 13.09
C VAL A 19 6.41 -9.66 14.38
N LEU A 20 5.34 -10.48 14.29
CA LEU A 20 4.59 -10.94 15.45
C LEU A 20 5.46 -11.77 16.41
N CYS A 21 6.33 -12.63 15.89
CA CYS A 21 7.25 -13.41 16.72
C CYS A 21 8.34 -12.53 17.36
N ARG A 22 8.99 -11.68 16.56
CA ARG A 22 10.12 -10.85 17.05
C ARG A 22 9.69 -9.79 18.04
N ASN A 23 8.54 -9.16 17.81
CA ASN A 23 8.05 -8.02 18.59
C ASN A 23 6.86 -8.37 19.49
N ALA A 24 6.66 -9.65 19.80
CA ALA A 24 5.51 -10.17 20.54
C ALA A 24 5.14 -9.36 21.80
N ALA A 25 6.14 -9.03 22.64
CA ALA A 25 5.92 -8.27 23.86
C ALA A 25 5.41 -6.84 23.60
N GLY A 26 5.96 -6.18 22.56
CA GLY A 26 5.55 -4.82 22.17
C GLY A 26 4.16 -4.80 21.54
N VAL A 27 3.87 -5.75 20.67
CA VAL A 27 2.57 -5.93 20.02
C VAL A 27 1.49 -6.22 21.07
N SER A 28 1.72 -7.21 21.94
CA SER A 28 0.78 -7.59 23.00
C SER A 28 0.44 -6.43 23.94
N ARG A 29 1.43 -5.63 24.32
CA ARG A 29 1.21 -4.46 25.20
C ARG A 29 0.32 -3.41 24.51
N ARG A 30 0.48 -3.19 23.20
CA ARG A 30 -0.33 -2.21 22.44
C ARG A 30 -1.73 -2.73 22.12
N ALA A 31 -1.88 -4.02 21.88
CA ALA A 31 -3.17 -4.69 21.68
C ALA A 31 -3.94 -4.88 22.99
N GLY A 32 -3.30 -4.68 24.17
CA GLY A 32 -3.90 -4.94 25.47
C GLY A 32 -3.91 -6.40 25.90
N GLU A 33 -3.54 -7.32 25.01
CA GLU A 33 -3.51 -8.77 25.26
C GLU A 33 -2.49 -9.47 24.33
N PRO A 34 -2.04 -10.70 24.66
CA PRO A 34 -1.20 -11.48 23.77
C PRO A 34 -1.88 -11.76 22.41
N VAL A 35 -1.13 -11.61 21.33
CA VAL A 35 -1.57 -11.90 19.96
C VAL A 35 -0.87 -13.16 19.46
N GLU A 36 -1.64 -14.15 19.01
CA GLU A 36 -1.14 -15.44 18.56
C GLU A 36 -1.66 -15.78 17.16
N VAL A 37 -0.78 -16.20 16.26
CA VAL A 37 -1.16 -16.78 14.98
C VAL A 37 -1.62 -18.21 15.21
N LYS A 38 -2.90 -18.49 14.98
CA LYS A 38 -3.49 -19.84 15.12
C LYS A 38 -3.47 -20.61 13.81
N TYR A 39 -3.72 -19.93 12.69
CA TYR A 39 -3.75 -20.53 11.37
C TYR A 39 -3.01 -19.72 10.32
N ILE A 40 -2.38 -20.44 9.38
CA ILE A 40 -1.79 -19.89 8.17
C ILE A 40 -2.35 -20.67 6.99
N LEU A 41 -3.17 -20.03 6.17
CA LEU A 41 -3.74 -20.62 4.96
C LEU A 41 -2.81 -20.39 3.77
N ASP A 42 -2.23 -21.45 3.24
CA ASP A 42 -1.43 -21.37 1.99
C ASP A 42 -1.48 -22.72 1.25
N PRO A 43 -1.65 -22.73 -0.09
CA PRO A 43 -1.70 -23.96 -0.87
C PRO A 43 -0.34 -24.66 -0.99
N LYS A 44 0.79 -23.97 -0.76
CA LYS A 44 2.13 -24.54 -0.84
C LYS A 44 2.41 -25.46 0.35
N ASP A 45 3.39 -26.38 0.18
CA ASP A 45 3.87 -27.24 1.25
C ASP A 45 4.87 -26.51 2.14
N PHE A 46 4.59 -26.45 3.42
CA PHE A 46 5.43 -25.88 4.48
C PHE A 46 5.73 -26.90 5.59
N SER A 47 5.70 -28.20 5.28
CA SER A 47 5.96 -29.28 6.25
C SER A 47 7.34 -29.19 6.91
N ALA A 48 8.33 -28.58 6.23
CA ALA A 48 9.67 -28.36 6.78
C ALA A 48 9.79 -27.04 7.58
N HIS A 49 8.75 -26.22 7.64
CA HIS A 49 8.79 -24.95 8.38
C HIS A 49 8.68 -25.18 9.89
N PRO A 50 9.42 -24.46 10.76
CA PRO A 50 9.33 -24.63 12.22
C PRO A 50 7.92 -24.53 12.79
N ALA A 51 7.04 -23.75 12.15
CA ALA A 51 5.64 -23.59 12.52
C ALA A 51 4.70 -24.40 11.61
N ALA A 52 5.13 -25.58 11.12
CA ALA A 52 4.35 -26.42 10.18
C ALA A 52 2.94 -26.77 10.71
N ASN A 53 2.79 -26.87 12.01
CA ASN A 53 1.52 -27.14 12.68
C ASN A 53 0.47 -26.03 12.55
N LEU A 54 0.84 -24.81 12.15
CA LEU A 54 -0.09 -23.69 11.94
C LEU A 54 -0.68 -23.67 10.52
N PHE A 55 -0.07 -24.41 9.57
CA PHE A 55 -0.51 -24.38 8.17
C PHE A 55 -1.74 -25.24 7.92
N ILE A 56 -2.71 -24.63 7.28
CA ILE A 56 -3.96 -25.27 6.86
C ILE A 56 -4.18 -25.08 5.35
N LYS A 57 -5.05 -25.92 4.76
CA LYS A 57 -5.39 -25.92 3.33
C LYS A 57 -6.85 -25.53 3.07
N ASN A 58 -7.69 -25.59 4.09
CA ASN A 58 -9.11 -25.27 3.96
C ASN A 58 -9.42 -23.96 4.67
N PHE A 59 -10.02 -23.03 3.95
CA PHE A 59 -10.43 -21.72 4.47
C PHE A 59 -11.58 -21.83 5.49
N ASP A 60 -12.47 -22.81 5.33
CA ASP A 60 -13.62 -22.99 6.24
C ASP A 60 -13.18 -23.23 7.68
N THR A 61 -12.00 -23.83 7.90
CA THR A 61 -11.40 -24.00 9.23
C THR A 61 -11.27 -22.66 9.97
N ILE A 62 -11.02 -21.57 9.25
CA ILE A 62 -10.92 -20.22 9.85
C ILE A 62 -12.32 -19.68 10.15
N LEU A 63 -13.29 -19.89 9.24
CA LEU A 63 -14.66 -19.39 9.42
C LEU A 63 -15.43 -20.14 10.52
N GLU A 64 -15.15 -21.42 10.71
CA GLU A 64 -15.79 -22.25 11.73
C GLU A 64 -15.21 -22.05 13.13
N ASP A 65 -14.03 -21.44 13.24
CA ASP A 65 -13.35 -21.22 14.52
C ASP A 65 -13.73 -19.86 15.14
N PRO A 66 -14.55 -19.85 16.20
CA PRO A 66 -15.00 -18.60 16.84
C PRO A 66 -13.89 -17.87 17.60
N GLU A 67 -12.73 -18.49 17.85
CA GLU A 67 -11.61 -17.82 18.51
C GLU A 67 -10.87 -16.86 17.58
N ILE A 68 -11.01 -16.98 16.25
CA ILE A 68 -10.36 -16.10 15.29
C ILE A 68 -11.06 -14.75 15.27
N ARG A 69 -10.36 -13.71 15.71
CA ARG A 69 -10.87 -12.34 15.78
C ARG A 69 -10.44 -11.48 14.61
N VAL A 70 -9.20 -11.66 14.14
CA VAL A 70 -8.63 -10.89 13.04
C VAL A 70 -8.05 -11.83 11.99
N VAL A 71 -8.32 -11.51 10.73
CA VAL A 71 -7.76 -12.23 9.58
C VAL A 71 -6.85 -11.27 8.81
N VAL A 72 -5.62 -11.69 8.57
CA VAL A 72 -4.63 -10.94 7.77
C VAL A 72 -4.61 -11.51 6.36
N GLU A 73 -4.99 -10.70 5.36
CA GLU A 73 -4.98 -11.10 3.95
C GLU A 73 -3.72 -10.58 3.26
N THR A 74 -2.92 -11.49 2.71
CA THR A 74 -1.67 -11.22 1.97
C THR A 74 -1.52 -12.13 0.73
N ILE A 75 -2.64 -12.63 0.17
CA ILE A 75 -2.65 -13.47 -1.03
C ILE A 75 -2.33 -12.64 -2.26
N GLY A 76 -2.94 -11.44 -2.35
CA GLY A 76 -2.88 -10.57 -3.52
C GLY A 76 -3.87 -10.97 -4.62
N GLY A 77 -4.10 -10.04 -5.57
CA GLY A 77 -5.16 -10.19 -6.56
C GLY A 77 -6.56 -10.18 -5.94
N THR A 78 -7.58 -10.39 -6.75
CA THR A 78 -8.98 -10.34 -6.26
C THR A 78 -9.68 -11.69 -6.27
N ARG A 79 -9.25 -12.62 -7.11
CA ARG A 79 -9.94 -13.87 -7.37
C ARG A 79 -10.21 -14.71 -6.12
N PHE A 80 -9.22 -14.85 -5.24
CA PHE A 80 -9.34 -15.61 -3.99
C PHE A 80 -9.45 -14.69 -2.78
N ALA A 81 -8.74 -13.55 -2.79
CA ALA A 81 -8.71 -12.63 -1.68
C ALA A 81 -10.09 -12.03 -1.39
N TYR A 82 -10.79 -11.51 -2.42
CA TYR A 82 -12.08 -10.85 -2.23
C TYR A 82 -13.15 -11.76 -1.60
N PRO A 83 -13.45 -12.99 -2.11
CA PRO A 83 -14.46 -13.85 -1.49
C PRO A 83 -14.09 -14.25 -0.06
N TYR A 84 -12.80 -14.46 0.25
CA TYR A 84 -12.37 -14.79 1.60
C TYR A 84 -12.54 -13.61 2.57
N VAL A 85 -12.11 -12.43 2.14
CA VAL A 85 -12.27 -11.21 2.94
C VAL A 85 -13.74 -10.89 3.18
N LYS A 86 -14.58 -11.00 2.14
CA LYS A 86 -16.02 -10.79 2.25
C LYS A 86 -16.63 -11.74 3.29
N ALA A 87 -16.36 -13.03 3.20
CA ALA A 87 -16.87 -14.04 4.14
C ALA A 87 -16.38 -13.77 5.59
N CYS A 88 -15.13 -13.35 5.78
CA CYS A 88 -14.62 -12.97 7.10
C CYS A 88 -15.39 -11.80 7.68
N LEU A 89 -15.61 -10.73 6.91
CA LEU A 89 -16.34 -9.56 7.37
C LEU A 89 -17.82 -9.88 7.66
N GLU A 90 -18.48 -10.65 6.78
CA GLU A 90 -19.86 -11.15 7.00
C GLU A 90 -20.01 -11.97 8.28
N SER A 91 -18.94 -12.65 8.69
CA SER A 91 -18.91 -13.42 9.95
C SER A 91 -18.51 -12.57 11.18
N GLY A 92 -18.34 -11.24 11.01
CA GLY A 92 -17.97 -10.32 12.10
C GLY A 92 -16.49 -10.34 12.48
N ARG A 93 -15.62 -10.92 11.64
CA ARG A 93 -14.17 -10.91 11.85
C ARG A 93 -13.55 -9.69 11.22
N SER A 94 -12.68 -9.00 11.97
CA SER A 94 -11.89 -7.91 11.41
C SER A 94 -10.87 -8.42 10.39
N VAL A 95 -10.62 -7.63 9.35
CA VAL A 95 -9.64 -7.98 8.30
C VAL A 95 -8.62 -6.87 8.13
N CYS A 96 -7.34 -7.25 8.08
CA CYS A 96 -6.22 -6.38 7.74
C CYS A 96 -5.59 -6.86 6.44
N THR A 97 -5.37 -5.96 5.46
CA THR A 97 -4.85 -6.35 4.14
C THR A 97 -3.79 -5.41 3.59
N SER A 98 -2.87 -5.95 2.79
CA SER A 98 -1.94 -5.18 1.95
C SER A 98 -2.35 -5.13 0.47
N ASN A 99 -3.53 -5.63 0.13
CA ASN A 99 -3.98 -5.88 -1.24
C ASN A 99 -4.59 -4.61 -1.88
N LYS A 100 -3.73 -3.80 -2.47
CA LYS A 100 -4.16 -2.57 -3.15
C LYS A 100 -5.18 -2.77 -4.26
N GLU A 101 -5.09 -3.89 -4.99
CA GLU A 101 -6.02 -4.19 -6.10
C GLU A 101 -7.45 -4.41 -5.58
N MET A 102 -7.57 -5.20 -4.52
CA MET A 102 -8.85 -5.46 -3.88
C MET A 102 -9.43 -4.19 -3.26
N VAL A 103 -8.62 -3.41 -2.55
CA VAL A 103 -9.09 -2.16 -1.93
C VAL A 103 -9.50 -1.12 -2.97
N ALA A 104 -8.69 -0.96 -4.04
CA ALA A 104 -9.02 -0.03 -5.13
C ALA A 104 -10.30 -0.40 -5.90
N THR A 105 -10.68 -1.69 -5.90
CA THR A 105 -11.85 -2.19 -6.64
C THR A 105 -13.09 -2.32 -5.77
N TYR A 106 -12.95 -2.84 -4.55
CA TYR A 106 -14.05 -3.22 -3.67
C TYR A 106 -14.03 -2.51 -2.30
N GLY A 107 -13.14 -1.53 -2.12
CA GLY A 107 -12.91 -0.90 -0.81
C GLY A 107 -14.17 -0.34 -0.17
N ALA A 108 -15.01 0.40 -0.90
CA ALA A 108 -16.24 0.97 -0.37
C ALA A 108 -17.25 -0.13 0.06
N GLU A 109 -17.39 -1.21 -0.73
CA GLU A 109 -18.26 -2.34 -0.38
C GLU A 109 -17.76 -3.02 0.89
N LEU A 110 -16.46 -3.33 0.97
CA LEU A 110 -15.86 -4.02 2.12
C LEU A 110 -15.90 -3.17 3.40
N LEU A 111 -15.71 -1.85 3.30
CA LEU A 111 -15.89 -0.92 4.41
C LEU A 111 -17.33 -0.87 4.90
N ALA A 112 -18.30 -0.82 3.97
CA ALA A 112 -19.72 -0.85 4.32
C ALA A 112 -20.11 -2.16 5.00
N LEU A 113 -19.57 -3.29 4.50
CA LEU A 113 -19.79 -4.61 5.07
C LEU A 113 -19.20 -4.73 6.48
N ALA A 114 -17.96 -4.30 6.67
CA ALA A 114 -17.31 -4.26 7.98
C ALA A 114 -18.13 -3.46 9.00
N LYS A 115 -18.62 -2.28 8.59
CA LYS A 115 -19.49 -1.44 9.42
C LYS A 115 -20.80 -2.15 9.77
N ALA A 116 -21.43 -2.84 8.80
CA ALA A 116 -22.70 -3.54 9.01
C ALA A 116 -22.55 -4.71 10.00
N HIS A 117 -21.38 -5.35 10.05
CA HIS A 117 -21.08 -6.48 10.94
C HIS A 117 -20.27 -6.10 12.17
N ASN A 118 -20.12 -4.80 12.45
CA ASN A 118 -19.42 -4.28 13.63
C ASN A 118 -17.99 -4.81 13.79
N CYS A 119 -17.27 -4.92 12.67
CA CYS A 119 -15.87 -5.31 12.60
C CYS A 119 -15.06 -4.28 11.78
N ALA A 120 -13.73 -4.41 11.76
CA ALA A 120 -12.83 -3.50 11.07
C ALA A 120 -12.36 -4.08 9.74
N PHE A 121 -12.24 -3.21 8.72
CA PHE A 121 -11.50 -3.48 7.48
C PHE A 121 -10.38 -2.45 7.37
N LEU A 122 -9.14 -2.86 7.60
CA LEU A 122 -7.95 -2.01 7.67
C LEU A 122 -6.96 -2.39 6.56
N PHE A 123 -6.32 -1.38 5.97
CA PHE A 123 -5.51 -1.58 4.77
C PHE A 123 -4.35 -0.59 4.64
N GLU A 124 -3.74 -0.18 5.77
CA GLU A 124 -2.59 0.75 5.79
C GLU A 124 -1.48 0.34 4.81
N ALA A 125 -1.16 -0.96 4.76
CA ALA A 125 -0.11 -1.49 3.91
C ALA A 125 -0.41 -1.47 2.41
N SER A 126 -1.63 -1.12 2.00
CA SER A 126 -2.05 -1.13 0.58
C SER A 126 -1.51 0.04 -0.23
N VAL A 127 -1.11 1.14 0.39
CA VAL A 127 -0.61 2.34 -0.30
C VAL A 127 0.87 2.59 -0.03
N GLY A 128 1.23 2.94 1.19
CA GLY A 128 2.58 3.37 1.56
C GLY A 128 3.57 2.22 1.85
N GLY A 129 3.13 0.95 1.80
CA GLY A 129 3.92 -0.17 2.28
C GLY A 129 4.26 0.01 3.76
N GLY A 130 5.51 0.39 4.06
CA GLY A 130 5.94 0.72 5.42
C GLY A 130 5.80 2.18 5.81
N THR A 131 5.43 3.05 4.87
CA THR A 131 5.19 4.49 5.14
C THR A 131 3.75 4.69 5.57
N PRO A 132 3.47 5.10 6.82
CA PRO A 132 2.11 5.30 7.29
C PRO A 132 1.48 6.50 6.57
N ILE A 133 0.27 6.32 6.03
CA ILE A 133 -0.45 7.37 5.30
C ILE A 133 -1.97 7.30 5.54
N ILE A 134 -2.59 6.13 5.49
CA ILE A 134 -4.05 5.99 5.58
C ILE A 134 -4.53 6.34 6.98
N THR A 135 -3.98 5.70 7.99
CA THR A 135 -4.30 5.97 9.40
C THR A 135 -3.99 7.41 9.80
N PRO A 136 -2.82 8.01 9.47
CA PRO A 136 -2.57 9.41 9.70
C PRO A 136 -3.58 10.33 9.02
N MET A 137 -3.95 10.10 7.76
CA MET A 137 -4.96 10.91 7.07
C MET A 137 -6.32 10.84 7.77
N HIS A 138 -6.72 9.64 8.19
CA HIS A 138 -8.02 9.41 8.82
C HIS A 138 -8.08 9.93 10.28
N GLN A 139 -7.02 9.76 11.05
CA GLN A 139 -7.00 10.08 12.48
C GLN A 139 -6.32 11.40 12.79
N CYS A 140 -5.06 11.60 12.33
CA CYS A 140 -4.28 12.77 12.70
C CYS A 140 -4.71 14.04 11.94
N LEU A 141 -5.20 13.88 10.70
CA LEU A 141 -5.66 14.98 9.86
C LEU A 141 -7.19 15.15 9.86
N ALA A 142 -7.91 14.45 10.72
CA ALA A 142 -9.38 14.41 10.76
C ALA A 142 -10.06 15.79 10.96
N ALA A 143 -9.32 16.78 11.49
CA ALA A 143 -9.82 18.14 11.65
C ALA A 143 -9.63 19.03 10.40
N ASN A 144 -9.05 18.50 9.32
CA ASN A 144 -8.76 19.24 8.09
C ASN A 144 -9.65 18.81 6.94
N VAL A 145 -9.96 19.74 6.06
CA VAL A 145 -10.39 19.44 4.70
C VAL A 145 -9.14 19.20 3.87
N ILE A 146 -8.93 17.95 3.43
CA ILE A 146 -7.83 17.63 2.53
C ILE A 146 -8.17 18.18 1.14
N THR A 147 -7.34 19.09 0.65
CA THR A 147 -7.51 19.75 -0.65
C THR A 147 -6.65 19.14 -1.74
N GLU A 148 -5.49 18.60 -1.38
CA GLU A 148 -4.55 18.03 -2.35
C GLU A 148 -3.76 16.87 -1.73
N VAL A 149 -3.49 15.86 -2.54
CA VAL A 149 -2.56 14.76 -2.24
C VAL A 149 -1.65 14.60 -3.45
N GLU A 150 -0.35 14.65 -3.24
CA GLU A 150 0.68 14.39 -4.25
C GLU A 150 1.64 13.32 -3.73
N GLY A 151 1.93 12.30 -4.52
CA GLY A 151 2.77 11.21 -4.04
C GLY A 151 3.71 10.62 -5.08
N ILE A 152 4.93 10.35 -4.62
CA ILE A 152 5.84 9.37 -5.22
C ILE A 152 5.54 8.06 -4.50
N VAL A 153 4.67 7.22 -5.11
CA VAL A 153 4.12 6.04 -4.44
C VAL A 153 4.55 4.71 -5.08
N ASN A 154 5.46 4.78 -6.07
CA ASN A 154 6.06 3.62 -6.69
C ASN A 154 7.59 3.70 -6.63
N GLY A 155 8.22 2.83 -5.84
CA GLY A 155 9.67 2.83 -5.61
C GLY A 155 10.47 2.43 -6.84
N THR A 156 9.96 1.55 -7.70
CA THR A 156 10.64 1.09 -8.92
C THR A 156 10.83 2.24 -9.90
N THR A 157 9.76 2.95 -10.23
CA THR A 157 9.83 4.10 -11.16
C THR A 157 10.63 5.25 -10.58
N ASN A 158 10.54 5.51 -9.27
CA ASN A 158 11.36 6.54 -8.64
C ASN A 158 12.85 6.18 -8.68
N PHE A 159 13.21 4.91 -8.44
CA PHE A 159 14.57 4.42 -8.59
C PHE A 159 15.08 4.61 -10.02
N MET A 160 14.30 4.20 -11.02
CA MET A 160 14.67 4.35 -12.43
C MET A 160 14.89 5.82 -12.81
N LEU A 161 13.96 6.72 -12.45
CA LEU A 161 14.12 8.15 -12.68
C LEU A 161 15.32 8.74 -11.94
N THR A 162 15.61 8.27 -10.71
CA THR A 162 16.82 8.68 -9.98
C THR A 162 18.08 8.30 -10.75
N LYS A 163 18.15 7.09 -11.31
CA LYS A 163 19.27 6.63 -12.13
C LYS A 163 19.40 7.43 -13.42
N MET A 164 18.30 7.65 -14.13
CA MET A 164 18.27 8.48 -15.34
C MET A 164 18.81 9.89 -15.10
N VAL A 165 18.40 10.51 -13.98
CA VAL A 165 18.84 11.88 -13.63
C VAL A 165 20.29 11.92 -13.15
N ARG A 166 20.70 11.01 -12.24
CA ARG A 166 22.04 11.08 -11.61
C ARG A 166 23.16 10.50 -12.47
N GLU A 167 22.85 9.46 -13.23
CA GLU A 167 23.83 8.71 -14.01
C GLU A 167 23.69 8.92 -15.52
N ASN A 168 22.74 9.78 -15.95
CA ASN A 168 22.42 10.12 -17.34
C ASN A 168 22.14 8.87 -18.18
N LEU A 169 21.42 7.89 -17.60
CA LEU A 169 21.05 6.63 -18.26
C LEU A 169 19.76 6.77 -19.05
N GLY A 170 19.63 5.96 -20.09
CA GLY A 170 18.36 5.78 -20.81
C GLY A 170 17.37 4.92 -19.99
N PHE A 171 16.09 4.94 -20.42
CA PHE A 171 15.02 4.16 -19.77
C PHE A 171 15.36 2.67 -19.72
N ASP A 172 15.80 2.07 -20.82
CA ASP A 172 16.08 0.62 -20.89
C ASP A 172 17.25 0.20 -19.98
N GLU A 173 18.27 1.04 -19.87
CA GLU A 173 19.42 0.80 -19.00
C GLU A 173 19.00 0.88 -17.52
N ALA A 174 18.21 1.91 -17.16
CA ALA A 174 17.68 2.06 -15.81
C ALA A 174 16.73 0.92 -15.43
N LEU A 175 15.89 0.46 -16.37
CA LEU A 175 15.02 -0.70 -16.16
C LEU A 175 15.82 -1.99 -15.93
N LYS A 176 16.85 -2.23 -16.74
CA LYS A 176 17.71 -3.40 -16.59
C LYS A 176 18.36 -3.44 -15.19
N ILE A 177 18.89 -2.33 -14.72
CA ILE A 177 19.47 -2.23 -13.36
C ILE A 177 18.39 -2.50 -12.29
N ALA A 178 17.19 -1.95 -12.46
CA ALA A 178 16.08 -2.21 -11.53
C ALA A 178 15.69 -3.69 -11.48
N GLN A 179 15.71 -4.38 -12.63
CA GLN A 179 15.45 -5.81 -12.73
C GLN A 179 16.55 -6.66 -12.09
N GLU A 180 17.81 -6.34 -12.32
CA GLU A 180 18.97 -7.02 -11.72
C GLU A 180 19.00 -6.91 -10.20
N LEU A 181 18.54 -5.77 -9.66
CA LEU A 181 18.38 -5.54 -8.22
C LEU A 181 17.09 -6.10 -7.61
N GLY A 182 16.20 -6.66 -8.45
CA GLY A 182 14.92 -7.22 -8.00
C GLY A 182 13.86 -6.18 -7.66
N TYR A 183 14.00 -4.93 -8.12
CA TYR A 183 13.00 -3.86 -7.93
C TYR A 183 11.91 -3.90 -9.00
N ALA A 184 12.21 -4.37 -10.21
CA ALA A 184 11.25 -4.53 -11.30
C ALA A 184 11.12 -5.99 -11.71
N GLU A 185 9.92 -6.41 -12.11
CA GLU A 185 9.71 -7.74 -12.67
C GLU A 185 10.41 -7.90 -14.04
N THR A 186 11.02 -9.07 -14.27
CA THR A 186 11.75 -9.34 -15.51
C THR A 186 10.84 -9.64 -16.70
N LYS A 187 9.63 -10.20 -16.46
CA LYS A 187 8.70 -10.59 -17.52
C LYS A 187 7.78 -9.44 -17.94
N ASP A 188 7.17 -8.77 -16.99
CA ASP A 188 6.25 -7.67 -17.26
C ASP A 188 6.40 -6.57 -16.18
N PRO A 189 7.26 -5.57 -16.42
CA PRO A 189 7.41 -4.43 -15.52
C PRO A 189 6.26 -3.42 -15.66
N GLY A 190 5.27 -3.68 -16.50
CA GLY A 190 4.23 -2.72 -16.87
C GLY A 190 3.39 -2.23 -15.70
N ASP A 191 3.22 -3.02 -14.64
CA ASP A 191 2.47 -2.55 -13.47
C ASP A 191 3.13 -1.33 -12.82
N ASP A 192 4.46 -1.30 -12.80
CA ASP A 192 5.25 -0.18 -12.31
C ASP A 192 5.40 0.91 -13.38
N VAL A 193 6.05 0.59 -14.50
CA VAL A 193 6.53 1.59 -15.48
C VAL A 193 5.41 2.28 -16.26
N ASP A 194 4.23 1.66 -16.36
CA ASP A 194 3.03 2.27 -16.98
C ASP A 194 2.19 3.06 -15.97
N GLY A 195 2.58 3.07 -14.67
CA GLY A 195 1.92 3.82 -13.61
C GLY A 195 0.69 3.15 -13.00
N ARG A 196 0.39 1.88 -13.35
CA ARG A 196 -0.80 1.17 -12.87
C ARG A 196 -0.81 0.94 -11.34
N ASP A 197 0.35 0.62 -10.76
CA ASP A 197 0.51 0.52 -9.31
C ASP A 197 0.22 1.87 -8.62
N ALA A 198 0.79 2.95 -9.10
CA ALA A 198 0.57 4.30 -8.58
C ALA A 198 -0.89 4.74 -8.74
N CYS A 199 -1.54 4.36 -9.85
CA CYS A 199 -2.95 4.63 -10.12
C CYS A 199 -3.88 3.96 -9.08
N ARG A 200 -3.66 2.70 -8.74
CA ARG A 200 -4.44 2.02 -7.69
C ARG A 200 -4.28 2.71 -6.34
N LYS A 201 -3.06 3.13 -6.00
CA LYS A 201 -2.76 3.80 -4.73
C LYS A 201 -3.43 5.17 -4.62
N ILE A 202 -3.35 5.99 -5.67
CA ILE A 202 -4.04 7.29 -5.64
C ILE A 202 -5.56 7.14 -5.68
N ALA A 203 -6.09 6.10 -6.33
CA ALA A 203 -7.51 5.79 -6.28
C ALA A 203 -7.98 5.51 -4.84
N ILE A 204 -7.20 4.74 -4.07
CA ILE A 204 -7.47 4.48 -2.66
C ILE A 204 -7.46 5.78 -1.84
N LEU A 205 -6.39 6.57 -1.96
CA LEU A 205 -6.27 7.83 -1.21
C LEU A 205 -7.39 8.82 -1.58
N SER A 206 -7.72 8.94 -2.89
CA SER A 206 -8.82 9.77 -3.37
C SER A 206 -10.16 9.32 -2.80
N SER A 207 -10.40 7.99 -2.77
CA SER A 207 -11.65 7.42 -2.21
C SER A 207 -11.80 7.76 -0.73
N LEU A 208 -10.72 7.72 0.05
CA LEU A 208 -10.72 8.10 1.46
C LEU A 208 -11.05 9.58 1.67
N VAL A 209 -10.46 10.47 0.85
CA VAL A 209 -10.71 11.91 0.93
C VAL A 209 -12.12 12.27 0.50
N CYS A 210 -12.65 11.59 -0.54
CA CYS A 210 -14.00 11.86 -1.08
C CYS A 210 -15.12 11.22 -0.27
N GLY A 211 -14.83 10.18 0.51
CA GLY A 211 -15.84 9.38 1.20
C GLY A 211 -16.67 8.48 0.27
N HIS A 212 -16.26 8.30 -0.99
CA HIS A 212 -16.87 7.38 -1.96
C HIS A 212 -15.80 6.78 -2.87
N GLN A 213 -16.12 5.66 -3.53
CA GLN A 213 -15.17 4.92 -4.36
C GLN A 213 -14.77 5.70 -5.61
N ILE A 214 -13.49 5.95 -5.77
CA ILE A 214 -12.85 6.40 -7.01
C ILE A 214 -12.17 5.19 -7.65
N TYR A 215 -12.57 4.86 -8.86
CA TYR A 215 -12.06 3.65 -9.54
C TYR A 215 -10.82 3.96 -10.37
N PRO A 216 -9.77 3.09 -10.34
CA PRO A 216 -8.54 3.30 -11.11
C PRO A 216 -8.76 3.52 -12.62
N GLN A 217 -9.74 2.84 -13.22
CA GLN A 217 -10.05 2.98 -14.65
C GLN A 217 -10.54 4.38 -15.04
N ASN A 218 -10.96 5.19 -14.09
CA ASN A 218 -11.42 6.57 -14.30
C ASN A 218 -10.30 7.61 -14.10
N ILE A 219 -9.09 7.16 -13.73
CA ILE A 219 -7.94 8.02 -13.46
C ILE A 219 -7.01 8.03 -14.67
N PRO A 220 -6.83 9.18 -15.36
CA PRO A 220 -5.83 9.30 -16.40
C PRO A 220 -4.46 8.89 -15.88
N THR A 221 -3.81 7.96 -16.58
CA THR A 221 -2.55 7.38 -16.11
C THR A 221 -1.55 7.32 -17.27
N ARG A 222 -0.40 7.96 -17.07
CA ARG A 222 0.76 7.91 -17.96
C ARG A 222 1.98 7.49 -17.16
N GLY A 223 2.67 6.46 -17.63
CA GLY A 223 3.92 5.96 -17.04
C GLY A 223 5.16 6.69 -17.52
N ILE A 224 6.32 6.09 -17.29
CA ILE A 224 7.64 6.70 -17.54
C ILE A 224 8.35 6.17 -18.81
N ARG A 225 7.73 5.28 -19.59
CA ARG A 225 8.38 4.63 -20.74
C ARG A 225 8.93 5.61 -21.79
N ASP A 226 8.23 6.70 -21.99
CA ASP A 226 8.56 7.70 -23.02
C ASP A 226 9.57 8.74 -22.53
N ILE A 227 10.01 8.67 -21.27
CA ILE A 227 10.97 9.63 -20.73
C ILE A 227 12.36 9.35 -21.29
N THR A 228 12.95 10.37 -21.90
CA THR A 228 14.26 10.30 -22.55
C THR A 228 15.34 11.05 -21.76
N VAL A 229 16.60 10.80 -22.09
CA VAL A 229 17.74 11.56 -21.57
C VAL A 229 17.62 13.06 -21.96
N ALA A 230 17.02 13.36 -23.11
CA ALA A 230 16.80 14.75 -23.55
C ALA A 230 15.76 15.46 -22.64
N ASP A 231 14.73 14.74 -22.17
CA ASP A 231 13.73 15.28 -21.23
C ASP A 231 14.37 15.56 -19.86
N VAL A 232 15.24 14.65 -19.39
CA VAL A 232 16.01 14.84 -18.15
C VAL A 232 16.89 16.09 -18.24
N ALA A 233 17.64 16.24 -19.34
CA ALA A 233 18.47 17.42 -19.57
C ALA A 233 17.63 18.72 -19.69
N ALA A 234 16.43 18.64 -20.26
CA ALA A 234 15.52 19.78 -20.33
C ALA A 234 14.99 20.17 -18.94
N ALA A 235 14.62 19.20 -18.13
CA ALA A 235 14.19 19.44 -16.74
C ALA A 235 15.30 20.12 -15.90
N GLU A 236 16.54 19.67 -16.05
CA GLU A 236 17.68 20.26 -15.35
C GLU A 236 17.89 21.73 -15.70
N ARG A 237 17.80 22.10 -16.99
CA ARG A 237 17.86 23.50 -17.44
C ARG A 237 16.77 24.38 -16.83
N LEU A 238 15.62 23.78 -16.47
CA LEU A 238 14.51 24.46 -15.81
C LEU A 238 14.60 24.43 -14.26
N ASN A 239 15.73 23.96 -13.72
CA ASN A 239 15.92 23.74 -12.28
C ASN A 239 14.83 22.80 -11.68
N CYS A 240 14.42 21.79 -12.45
CA CYS A 240 13.45 20.78 -12.08
C CYS A 240 14.08 19.37 -12.08
N VAL A 241 13.37 18.43 -11.52
CA VAL A 241 13.59 16.98 -11.69
C VAL A 241 12.32 16.34 -12.23
N ILE A 242 12.44 15.22 -12.93
CA ILE A 242 11.27 14.44 -13.38
C ILE A 242 10.93 13.41 -12.29
N LYS A 243 9.68 13.41 -11.84
CA LYS A 243 9.12 12.41 -10.93
C LYS A 243 7.80 11.88 -11.49
N LEU A 244 7.51 10.59 -11.26
CA LEU A 244 6.17 10.05 -11.50
C LEU A 244 5.30 10.44 -10.31
N ILE A 245 4.38 11.37 -10.51
CA ILE A 245 3.50 11.88 -9.47
C ILE A 245 2.11 11.28 -9.62
N ALA A 246 1.63 10.64 -8.58
CA ALA A 246 0.23 10.31 -8.38
C ALA A 246 -0.41 11.44 -7.60
N TRP A 247 -1.43 12.08 -8.13
CA TRP A 247 -2.00 13.27 -7.54
C TRP A 247 -3.53 13.24 -7.48
N MET A 248 -4.08 13.92 -6.49
CA MET A 248 -5.49 14.22 -6.34
C MET A 248 -5.65 15.68 -5.92
N LYS A 249 -6.62 16.38 -6.52
CA LYS A 249 -7.00 17.75 -6.17
C LYS A 249 -8.50 17.85 -6.00
N ARG A 250 -8.92 18.57 -4.96
CA ARG A 250 -10.31 18.87 -4.68
C ARG A 250 -10.63 20.30 -5.15
N GLY A 251 -11.66 20.43 -5.97
CA GLY A 251 -12.18 21.73 -6.39
C GLY A 251 -13.03 22.39 -5.30
N ASP A 252 -13.24 23.70 -5.43
CA ASP A 252 -14.08 24.49 -4.50
C ASP A 252 -15.54 24.03 -4.48
N ASP A 253 -16.03 23.42 -5.56
CA ASP A 253 -17.34 22.80 -5.68
C ASP A 253 -17.43 21.40 -5.06
N GLY A 254 -16.32 20.92 -4.48
CA GLY A 254 -16.21 19.57 -3.92
C GLY A 254 -15.93 18.48 -4.95
N SER A 255 -15.81 18.80 -6.23
CA SER A 255 -15.36 17.86 -7.25
C SER A 255 -13.91 17.40 -6.98
N VAL A 256 -13.55 16.21 -7.48
CA VAL A 256 -12.22 15.67 -7.32
C VAL A 256 -11.67 15.25 -8.67
N ALA A 257 -10.47 15.73 -8.97
CA ALA A 257 -9.66 15.25 -10.08
C ALA A 257 -8.46 14.46 -9.53
N ALA A 258 -8.08 13.38 -10.22
CA ALA A 258 -6.89 12.59 -9.90
C ALA A 258 -6.18 12.16 -11.16
N GLY A 259 -4.87 11.93 -11.07
CA GLY A 259 -4.05 11.51 -12.20
C GLY A 259 -2.74 10.87 -11.76
N VAL A 260 -2.09 10.20 -12.70
CA VAL A 260 -0.72 9.71 -12.56
C VAL A 260 0.05 10.06 -13.81
N GLU A 261 1.12 10.83 -13.66
CA GLU A 261 1.92 11.25 -14.79
C GLU A 261 3.35 11.68 -14.40
N PRO A 262 4.31 11.61 -15.32
CA PRO A 262 5.61 12.25 -15.14
C PRO A 262 5.46 13.77 -15.07
N CYS A 263 5.96 14.36 -13.98
CA CYS A 263 5.89 15.79 -13.74
C CYS A 263 7.28 16.41 -13.64
N LEU A 264 7.40 17.65 -14.12
CA LEU A 264 8.54 18.55 -13.81
C LEU A 264 8.36 19.10 -12.40
N VAL A 265 9.13 18.59 -11.46
CA VAL A 265 9.06 18.99 -10.04
C VAL A 265 10.19 19.97 -9.76
N PRO A 266 9.90 21.23 -9.39
CA PRO A 266 10.93 22.20 -9.04
C PRO A 266 11.82 21.68 -7.90
N ARG A 267 13.12 21.94 -7.95
CA ARG A 267 14.06 21.47 -6.92
C ARG A 267 13.76 22.03 -5.52
N SER A 268 12.98 23.10 -5.42
CA SER A 268 12.49 23.65 -4.16
C SER A 268 11.29 22.92 -3.59
N HIS A 269 10.64 22.05 -4.35
CA HIS A 269 9.48 21.29 -3.91
C HIS A 269 9.90 20.13 -3.00
N GLN A 270 9.08 19.82 -1.99
CA GLN A 270 9.36 18.78 -0.98
C GLN A 270 9.60 17.39 -1.58
N LEU A 271 8.91 17.05 -2.68
CA LEU A 271 9.04 15.75 -3.34
C LEU A 271 10.28 15.67 -4.27
N ALA A 272 10.94 16.78 -4.61
CA ALA A 272 12.06 16.77 -5.55
C ALA A 272 13.25 15.93 -5.06
N GLY A 273 13.52 15.95 -3.77
CA GLY A 273 14.62 15.22 -3.12
C GLY A 273 14.31 13.76 -2.74
N VAL A 274 13.15 13.25 -3.10
CA VAL A 274 12.78 11.85 -2.82
C VAL A 274 13.40 10.95 -3.88
N ASP A 275 14.45 10.23 -3.55
CA ASP A 275 15.24 9.44 -4.50
C ASP A 275 15.20 7.95 -4.21
N ASP A 276 15.78 7.16 -5.12
CA ASP A 276 15.91 5.71 -5.06
C ASP A 276 14.53 5.02 -4.89
N VAL A 277 14.46 4.01 -4.02
CA VAL A 277 13.24 3.22 -3.76
C VAL A 277 12.31 3.85 -2.71
N PHE A 278 12.60 5.06 -2.26
CA PHE A 278 11.77 5.72 -1.26
C PHE A 278 10.49 6.29 -1.86
N ASN A 279 9.46 6.28 -1.03
CA ASN A 279 8.17 6.90 -1.31
C ASN A 279 7.99 8.14 -0.42
N ALA A 280 7.21 9.09 -0.93
CA ALA A 280 6.71 10.20 -0.13
C ALA A 280 5.33 10.61 -0.61
N VAL A 281 4.47 10.99 0.33
CA VAL A 281 3.14 11.54 0.04
C VAL A 281 3.01 12.88 0.75
N LEU A 282 2.80 13.92 -0.02
CA LEU A 282 2.46 15.26 0.46
C LEU A 282 0.94 15.34 0.53
N VAL A 283 0.42 15.77 1.66
CA VAL A 283 -1.01 16.01 1.90
C VAL A 283 -1.18 17.46 2.30
N LYS A 284 -2.06 18.18 1.64
CA LYS A 284 -2.40 19.57 1.94
C LYS A 284 -3.75 19.64 2.63
N GLY A 285 -3.74 20.13 3.85
CA GLY A 285 -4.95 20.41 4.64
C GLY A 285 -5.19 21.92 4.74
N ASP A 286 -6.45 22.32 4.82
CA ASP A 286 -6.86 23.73 4.91
C ASP A 286 -6.37 24.42 6.20
N MET A 287 -6.27 23.71 7.31
CA MET A 287 -5.83 24.25 8.61
C MET A 287 -4.35 23.99 8.89
N LEU A 288 -3.83 22.84 8.49
CA LEU A 288 -2.47 22.42 8.80
C LEU A 288 -1.44 22.86 7.74
N GLY A 289 -1.88 23.08 6.49
CA GLY A 289 -0.99 23.30 5.35
C GLY A 289 -0.38 21.98 4.86
N ASP A 290 0.87 22.03 4.45
CA ASP A 290 1.57 20.90 3.83
C ASP A 290 2.17 19.95 4.88
N VAL A 291 1.89 18.64 4.75
CA VAL A 291 2.51 17.57 5.52
C VAL A 291 3.07 16.54 4.57
N VAL A 292 4.28 16.05 4.83
CA VAL A 292 4.93 15.02 4.04
C VAL A 292 5.16 13.76 4.87
N PHE A 293 4.67 12.63 4.37
CA PHE A 293 4.96 11.29 4.89
C PHE A 293 6.02 10.65 4.00
N TYR A 294 7.16 10.29 4.58
CA TYR A 294 8.31 9.78 3.85
C TYR A 294 8.79 8.45 4.45
N GLY A 295 9.11 7.47 3.60
CA GLY A 295 9.61 6.19 4.07
C GLY A 295 9.80 5.16 2.96
N LYS A 296 9.92 3.89 3.35
CA LYS A 296 10.01 2.77 2.41
C LYS A 296 8.63 2.39 1.91
N GLY A 297 8.40 2.49 0.60
CA GLY A 297 7.13 2.18 -0.06
C GLY A 297 6.86 0.68 -0.25
N ALA A 298 7.86 -0.18 -0.06
CA ALA A 298 7.76 -1.63 -0.22
C ALA A 298 8.80 -2.36 0.63
N GLY A 299 8.69 -3.68 0.68
CA GLY A 299 9.62 -4.57 1.35
C GLY A 299 8.94 -5.47 2.38
N LYS A 300 9.50 -6.66 2.60
CA LYS A 300 8.93 -7.68 3.49
C LYS A 300 8.56 -7.12 4.87
N LEU A 301 9.54 -6.63 5.61
CA LEU A 301 9.33 -6.16 6.99
C LEU A 301 8.64 -4.79 7.07
N PRO A 302 8.95 -3.80 6.21
CA PRO A 302 8.20 -2.54 6.20
C PRO A 302 6.70 -2.73 5.99
N THR A 303 6.31 -3.49 4.95
CA THR A 303 4.89 -3.78 4.67
C THR A 303 4.24 -4.59 5.80
N ALA A 304 4.93 -5.63 6.28
CA ALA A 304 4.45 -6.43 7.40
C ALA A 304 4.26 -5.61 8.69
N SER A 305 5.11 -4.61 8.92
CA SER A 305 4.98 -3.71 10.07
C SER A 305 3.67 -2.90 10.04
N ALA A 306 3.29 -2.40 8.86
CA ALA A 306 2.02 -1.69 8.68
C ALA A 306 0.82 -2.62 8.89
N VAL A 307 0.86 -3.83 8.33
CA VAL A 307 -0.19 -4.85 8.56
C VAL A 307 -0.33 -5.20 10.04
N VAL A 308 0.78 -5.36 10.77
CA VAL A 308 0.73 -5.66 12.22
C VAL A 308 0.22 -4.47 13.02
N ALA A 309 0.47 -3.23 12.58
CA ALA A 309 -0.15 -2.06 13.19
C ALA A 309 -1.68 -2.09 13.04
N ASP A 310 -2.18 -2.43 11.85
CA ASP A 310 -3.61 -2.64 11.60
C ASP A 310 -4.19 -3.76 12.49
N VAL A 311 -3.46 -4.88 12.67
CA VAL A 311 -3.89 -5.95 13.58
C VAL A 311 -4.05 -5.44 15.01
N VAL A 312 -3.10 -4.63 15.48
CA VAL A 312 -3.17 -4.02 16.82
C VAL A 312 -4.39 -3.11 16.93
N ASP A 313 -4.67 -2.31 15.91
CA ASP A 313 -5.83 -1.41 15.92
C ASP A 313 -7.17 -2.16 15.84
N ALA A 314 -7.24 -3.24 15.07
CA ALA A 314 -8.41 -4.10 14.95
C ALA A 314 -8.74 -4.86 16.25
N LEU A 315 -7.82 -4.94 17.20
CA LEU A 315 -7.99 -5.63 18.49
C LEU A 315 -8.39 -4.69 19.65
N LYS A 316 -8.30 -3.38 19.44
CA LYS A 316 -8.75 -2.37 20.43
C LYS A 316 -10.28 -2.24 20.43
#